data_1997f7a10bdb670d4ea38d0bbc19cc90
#
_entry.id   1997f7a10bdb670d4ea38d0bbc19cc90
#
_cell.length_a   1.000
_cell.length_b   1.000
_cell.length_c   1.000
_cell.angle_alpha   90.00
_cell.angle_beta   90.00
_cell.angle_gamma   90.00
#
_symmetry.space_group_name_H-M   'P 1'
#
loop_
_entity.id
_entity.type
_entity.pdbx_description
1 polymer ?
#
loop_
_entity_poly.entity_id
_entity_poly.type
_entity_poly.pdbx_seq_one_letter_code
_entity_poly.pdbx_strand_id
1 'polypeptide(L)'
;MRGMCRQEKRQAQHEEPGKRVGECFILNAMRSAIFLLLAMGVPALGQAPQQVHAAGVDQLLSQGIAAQQRHDLQTAIADYRKALALQPELAEARANLGAALADDGQFDEAIKEDTRALASAPGNSGLRMNLALAYYKKGDLAHAGPEFERVLAARPMDIAAAVLLGYVDVKLEKPEAAVRLLAPLETGHENNMDLEYVLGYAQIQSGDEKDGLPRMERMARTTNAVDAYVIAGTARLHHREFHEARTDLEAAVKLNPAFPGLQTLVGQARDALGDTDAALPAFEAAVRQDPRDFTANLYLGTMWLKQRDFDHARPLLEMAAALQPKSPMARLELAKLNGLTGKYAEAAAALEELEKADPGWLDPHVELATLYYKLHRPADGQRERDIVAKIQAQQQKAGPQNGK
;
A
#
# COMPACT_ATOMS: atom_id res chain seq x y z
N MET A 1 -14.23 2.31 -15.11
CA MET A 1 -13.81 1.29 -14.12
C MET A 1 -12.80 0.24 -14.62
N ARG A 2 -12.83 -0.28 -15.86
CA ARG A 2 -11.90 -1.34 -16.31
C ARG A 2 -10.52 -0.86 -16.80
N GLY A 3 -10.32 0.42 -17.05
CA GLY A 3 -9.06 0.98 -17.57
C GLY A 3 -8.03 1.35 -16.48
N MET A 4 -8.48 1.94 -15.38
CA MET A 4 -7.60 2.39 -14.27
C MET A 4 -6.91 1.21 -13.55
N CYS A 5 -7.63 0.11 -13.30
CA CYS A 5 -7.04 -1.11 -12.72
C CYS A 5 -5.92 -1.77 -13.55
N ARG A 6 -5.74 -1.43 -14.82
CA ARG A 6 -4.69 -2.04 -15.66
C ARG A 6 -3.34 -1.31 -15.59
N GLN A 7 -3.33 -0.01 -15.35
CA GLN A 7 -2.08 0.76 -15.22
C GLN A 7 -1.48 0.60 -13.82
N GLU A 8 -2.31 0.58 -12.78
CA GLU A 8 -1.89 0.31 -11.39
C GLU A 8 -1.24 -1.08 -11.23
N LYS A 9 -1.72 -2.08 -11.99
CA LYS A 9 -1.11 -3.43 -12.00
C LYS A 9 0.35 -3.51 -12.48
N ARG A 10 0.85 -2.51 -13.19
CA ARG A 10 2.25 -2.49 -13.68
C ARG A 10 3.24 -1.86 -12.71
N GLN A 11 2.82 -0.93 -11.87
CA GLN A 11 3.67 -0.29 -10.86
C GLN A 11 3.71 -1.05 -9.52
N ALA A 12 2.68 -1.83 -9.23
CA ALA A 12 2.50 -2.57 -7.96
C ALA A 12 3.37 -3.84 -7.80
N GLN A 13 4.39 -4.06 -8.61
CA GLN A 13 5.15 -5.33 -8.65
C GLN A 13 6.24 -5.47 -7.57
N HIS A 14 6.47 -4.47 -6.69
CA HIS A 14 7.57 -4.50 -5.72
C HIS A 14 7.21 -4.07 -4.28
N GLU A 15 5.94 -3.81 -3.96
CA GLU A 15 5.53 -3.38 -2.62
C GLU A 15 5.00 -4.54 -1.77
N GLU A 16 5.32 -4.52 -0.47
CA GLU A 16 4.79 -5.46 0.51
C GLU A 16 3.24 -5.40 0.57
N PRO A 17 2.54 -6.53 0.85
CA PRO A 17 1.07 -6.57 0.87
C PRO A 17 0.41 -5.52 1.75
N GLY A 18 1.02 -5.16 2.87
CA GLY A 18 0.55 -4.11 3.78
C GLY A 18 0.64 -2.69 3.24
N LYS A 19 1.48 -2.42 2.22
CA LYS A 19 1.62 -1.07 1.63
C LYS A 19 0.54 -0.74 0.59
N ARG A 20 -0.22 -1.75 0.10
CA ARG A 20 -1.30 -1.57 -0.89
C ARG A 20 -2.66 -1.23 -0.26
N VAL A 21 -2.74 -1.24 1.05
CA VAL A 21 -3.98 -1.04 1.79
C VAL A 21 -4.25 0.46 1.89
N GLY A 22 -5.39 0.92 1.44
CA GLY A 22 -5.82 2.32 1.55
C GLY A 22 -6.14 3.04 0.24
N GLU A 23 -5.70 2.55 -0.93
CA GLU A 23 -5.88 3.26 -2.21
C GLU A 23 -7.34 3.31 -2.69
N CYS A 24 -8.15 2.28 -2.39
CA CYS A 24 -9.55 2.23 -2.82
C CYS A 24 -10.46 3.20 -2.04
N PHE A 25 -10.19 3.45 -0.76
CA PHE A 25 -11.04 4.30 0.08
C PHE A 25 -10.83 5.78 -0.24
N ILE A 26 -9.58 6.20 -0.39
CA ILE A 26 -9.24 7.62 -0.66
C ILE A 26 -9.63 8.06 -2.06
N LEU A 27 -9.66 7.15 -3.05
CA LEU A 27 -10.22 7.43 -4.37
C LEU A 27 -11.71 7.83 -4.32
N ASN A 28 -12.46 7.35 -3.34
CA ASN A 28 -13.85 7.79 -3.09
C ASN A 28 -13.92 9.17 -2.41
N ALA A 29 -13.01 9.47 -1.47
CA ALA A 29 -12.87 10.77 -0.85
C ALA A 29 -12.54 11.87 -1.86
N MET A 30 -11.65 11.55 -2.80
CA MET A 30 -11.29 12.46 -3.90
C MET A 30 -12.49 12.83 -4.79
N ARG A 31 -13.48 11.94 -4.97
CA ARG A 31 -14.71 12.25 -5.71
C ARG A 31 -15.53 13.37 -5.05
N SER A 32 -15.59 13.38 -3.72
CA SER A 32 -16.30 14.42 -2.97
C SER A 32 -15.59 15.79 -3.02
N ALA A 33 -14.26 15.81 -2.97
CA ALA A 33 -13.47 17.03 -3.04
C ALA A 33 -13.52 17.71 -4.42
N ILE A 34 -13.58 16.94 -5.51
CA ILE A 34 -13.67 17.47 -6.88
C ILE A 34 -15.04 18.11 -7.16
N PHE A 35 -16.11 17.55 -6.61
CA PHE A 35 -17.46 18.13 -6.78
C PHE A 35 -17.65 19.48 -6.08
N LEU A 36 -16.94 19.78 -4.98
CA LEU A 36 -17.05 21.05 -4.27
C LEU A 36 -16.31 22.22 -4.95
N LEU A 37 -15.27 21.95 -5.73
CA LEU A 37 -14.46 23.00 -6.39
C LEU A 37 -15.13 23.58 -7.65
N LEU A 38 -16.07 22.86 -8.27
CA LEU A 38 -16.85 23.32 -9.44
C LEU A 38 -17.95 24.34 -9.09
N ALA A 39 -18.24 24.56 -7.79
CA ALA A 39 -19.35 25.40 -7.36
C ALA A 39 -18.98 26.84 -6.94
N MET A 40 -17.68 27.19 -6.90
CA MET A 40 -17.25 28.54 -6.53
C MET A 40 -16.93 29.39 -7.77
N GLY A 41 -17.96 29.95 -8.35
CA GLY A 41 -17.84 30.98 -9.37
C GLY A 41 -17.12 32.23 -8.82
N VAL A 42 -16.07 32.66 -9.48
CA VAL A 42 -15.37 33.91 -9.19
C VAL A 42 -16.26 35.07 -9.72
N PRO A 43 -16.58 36.10 -8.92
CA PRO A 43 -17.32 37.25 -9.42
C PRO A 43 -16.48 38.05 -10.42
N ALA A 44 -16.99 38.22 -11.62
CA ALA A 44 -16.40 39.03 -12.68
C ALA A 44 -16.53 40.52 -12.34
N LEU A 45 -15.40 41.24 -12.25
CA LEU A 45 -15.39 42.71 -12.33
C LEU A 45 -15.12 43.10 -13.77
N GLY A 46 -16.09 43.87 -14.31
CA GLY A 46 -16.24 44.21 -15.70
C GLY A 46 -15.20 45.13 -16.32
N GLN A 47 -15.07 45.01 -17.65
CA GLN A 47 -14.99 46.12 -18.62
C GLN A 47 -15.18 45.58 -20.05
N ALA A 48 -16.06 46.20 -20.86
CA ALA A 48 -16.32 45.90 -22.27
C ALA A 48 -15.37 46.72 -23.17
N PRO A 49 -15.12 46.35 -24.46
CA PRO A 49 -15.93 45.60 -25.43
C PRO A 49 -15.15 44.51 -26.19
N GLN A 50 -15.39 43.24 -25.89
CA GLN A 50 -14.97 42.09 -26.70
C GLN A 50 -16.11 41.05 -26.76
N GLN A 51 -17.34 41.51 -27.02
CA GLN A 51 -18.56 40.73 -26.77
C GLN A 51 -18.78 39.51 -27.66
N VAL A 52 -18.13 39.39 -28.83
CA VAL A 52 -18.37 38.24 -29.72
C VAL A 52 -17.38 37.08 -29.45
N HIS A 53 -16.14 37.38 -29.07
CA HIS A 53 -15.17 36.32 -28.67
C HIS A 53 -15.46 35.79 -27.27
N ALA A 54 -15.92 36.64 -26.35
CA ALA A 54 -16.29 36.23 -24.98
C ALA A 54 -17.44 35.21 -25.01
N ALA A 55 -18.51 35.44 -25.74
CA ALA A 55 -19.63 34.52 -25.85
C ALA A 55 -19.26 33.11 -26.36
N GLY A 56 -18.28 33.02 -27.28
CA GLY A 56 -17.77 31.74 -27.78
C GLY A 56 -16.91 30.98 -26.74
N VAL A 57 -16.11 31.69 -25.95
CA VAL A 57 -15.29 31.12 -24.89
C VAL A 57 -16.16 30.62 -23.74
N ASP A 58 -17.13 31.43 -23.28
CA ASP A 58 -18.07 31.08 -22.21
C ASP A 58 -18.92 29.84 -22.58
N GLN A 59 -19.32 29.74 -23.86
CA GLN A 59 -20.05 28.61 -24.38
C GLN A 59 -19.17 27.33 -24.33
N LEU A 60 -17.92 27.42 -24.78
CA LEU A 60 -16.97 26.29 -24.78
C LEU A 60 -16.68 25.84 -23.35
N LEU A 61 -16.47 26.76 -22.40
CA LEU A 61 -16.31 26.45 -20.99
C LEU A 61 -17.53 25.71 -20.43
N SER A 62 -18.72 26.22 -20.69
CA SER A 62 -19.96 25.61 -20.22
C SER A 62 -20.17 24.21 -20.81
N GLN A 63 -19.86 24.03 -22.10
CA GLN A 63 -19.92 22.73 -22.76
C GLN A 63 -18.91 21.76 -22.18
N GLY A 64 -17.67 22.20 -21.95
CA GLY A 64 -16.60 21.40 -21.32
C GLY A 64 -16.96 20.95 -19.91
N ILE A 65 -17.49 21.87 -19.08
CA ILE A 65 -17.97 21.56 -17.73
C ILE A 65 -19.11 20.53 -17.78
N ALA A 66 -20.08 20.72 -18.65
CA ALA A 66 -21.19 19.78 -18.80
C ALA A 66 -20.74 18.40 -19.32
N ALA A 67 -19.74 18.35 -20.20
CA ALA A 67 -19.12 17.11 -20.65
C ALA A 67 -18.37 16.40 -19.50
N GLN A 68 -17.58 17.13 -18.71
CA GLN A 68 -16.87 16.59 -17.55
C GLN A 68 -17.82 16.03 -16.49
N GLN A 69 -18.95 16.71 -16.22
CA GLN A 69 -19.98 16.21 -15.32
C GLN A 69 -20.61 14.88 -15.79
N ARG A 70 -20.68 14.66 -17.11
CA ARG A 70 -21.14 13.39 -17.70
C ARG A 70 -20.03 12.35 -17.86
N HIS A 71 -18.81 12.62 -17.33
CA HIS A 71 -17.61 11.81 -17.52
C HIS A 71 -17.17 11.63 -18.99
N ASP A 72 -17.59 12.54 -19.88
CA ASP A 72 -17.08 12.62 -21.25
C ASP A 72 -15.83 13.50 -21.27
N LEU A 73 -14.74 12.93 -20.75
CA LEU A 73 -13.48 13.66 -20.54
C LEU A 73 -12.83 14.11 -21.86
N GLN A 74 -12.98 13.32 -22.93
CA GLN A 74 -12.41 13.66 -24.22
C GLN A 74 -13.06 14.91 -24.83
N THR A 75 -14.40 15.00 -24.76
CA THR A 75 -15.13 16.21 -25.18
C THR A 75 -14.78 17.40 -24.30
N ALA A 76 -14.70 17.22 -22.98
CA ALA A 76 -14.32 18.28 -22.04
C ALA A 76 -12.93 18.86 -22.37
N ILE A 77 -11.93 17.98 -22.52
CA ILE A 77 -10.55 18.35 -22.86
C ILE A 77 -10.50 19.10 -24.22
N ALA A 78 -11.24 18.62 -25.24
CA ALA A 78 -11.28 19.26 -26.53
C ALA A 78 -11.90 20.67 -26.46
N ASP A 79 -12.96 20.86 -25.70
CA ASP A 79 -13.64 22.15 -25.57
C ASP A 79 -12.82 23.15 -24.75
N TYR A 80 -12.15 22.72 -23.67
CA TYR A 80 -11.21 23.57 -22.93
C TYR A 80 -9.99 23.97 -23.78
N ARG A 81 -9.45 23.07 -24.61
CA ARG A 81 -8.37 23.42 -25.56
C ARG A 81 -8.82 24.42 -26.61
N LYS A 82 -10.06 24.32 -27.12
CA LYS A 82 -10.64 25.34 -28.03
C LYS A 82 -10.81 26.69 -27.34
N ALA A 83 -11.30 26.71 -26.09
CA ALA A 83 -11.40 27.93 -25.30
C ALA A 83 -10.03 28.60 -25.13
N LEU A 84 -8.98 27.82 -24.80
CA LEU A 84 -7.61 28.31 -24.69
C LEU A 84 -6.98 28.72 -26.02
N ALA A 85 -7.42 28.16 -27.14
CA ALA A 85 -7.00 28.63 -28.46
C ALA A 85 -7.56 30.03 -28.79
N LEU A 86 -8.76 30.34 -28.28
CA LEU A 86 -9.38 31.67 -28.42
C LEU A 86 -8.83 32.67 -27.37
N GLN A 87 -8.56 32.18 -26.16
CA GLN A 87 -8.08 33.01 -25.05
C GLN A 87 -6.99 32.26 -24.24
N PRO A 88 -5.72 32.33 -24.69
CA PRO A 88 -4.63 31.53 -24.13
C PRO A 88 -4.33 31.77 -22.64
N GLU A 89 -4.63 32.97 -22.13
CA GLU A 89 -4.33 33.35 -20.73
C GLU A 89 -5.53 33.12 -19.78
N LEU A 90 -6.59 32.42 -20.23
CA LEU A 90 -7.76 32.17 -19.42
C LEU A 90 -7.45 31.09 -18.35
N ALA A 91 -7.14 31.55 -17.15
CA ALA A 91 -6.73 30.67 -16.02
C ALA A 91 -7.80 29.61 -15.69
N GLU A 92 -9.09 29.97 -15.78
CA GLU A 92 -10.21 29.05 -15.53
C GLU A 92 -10.25 27.90 -16.55
N ALA A 93 -10.13 28.18 -17.85
CA ALA A 93 -10.07 27.15 -18.89
C ALA A 93 -8.87 26.22 -18.67
N ARG A 94 -7.74 26.79 -18.27
CA ARG A 94 -6.51 26.04 -18.01
C ARG A 94 -6.64 25.15 -16.78
N ALA A 95 -7.27 25.64 -15.71
CA ALA A 95 -7.57 24.86 -14.50
C ALA A 95 -8.52 23.68 -14.79
N ASN A 96 -9.60 23.95 -15.55
CA ASN A 96 -10.56 22.93 -15.93
C ASN A 96 -9.92 21.88 -16.86
N LEU A 97 -9.05 22.31 -17.77
CA LEU A 97 -8.26 21.39 -18.61
C LEU A 97 -7.36 20.52 -17.78
N GLY A 98 -6.61 21.09 -16.81
CA GLY A 98 -5.73 20.35 -15.90
C GLY A 98 -6.49 19.29 -15.12
N ALA A 99 -7.64 19.66 -14.53
CA ALA A 99 -8.52 18.74 -13.81
C ALA A 99 -9.04 17.60 -14.72
N ALA A 100 -9.54 17.95 -15.93
CA ALA A 100 -10.05 16.95 -16.87
C ALA A 100 -8.95 15.98 -17.36
N LEU A 101 -7.74 16.50 -17.61
CA LEU A 101 -6.56 15.70 -17.96
C LEU A 101 -6.15 14.76 -16.83
N ALA A 102 -6.16 15.23 -15.58
CA ALA A 102 -5.88 14.41 -14.41
C ALA A 102 -6.92 13.29 -14.22
N ASP A 103 -8.20 13.56 -14.51
CA ASP A 103 -9.26 12.57 -14.48
C ASP A 103 -9.15 11.54 -15.62
N ASP A 104 -8.61 11.95 -16.77
CA ASP A 104 -8.34 11.09 -17.93
C ASP A 104 -7.02 10.29 -17.79
N GLY A 105 -6.26 10.52 -16.71
CA GLY A 105 -4.97 9.85 -16.46
C GLY A 105 -3.78 10.48 -17.19
N GLN A 106 -3.95 11.64 -17.83
CA GLN A 106 -2.89 12.39 -18.52
C GLN A 106 -2.15 13.32 -17.53
N PHE A 107 -1.53 12.73 -16.50
CA PHE A 107 -1.00 13.47 -15.35
C PHE A 107 0.09 14.47 -15.70
N ASP A 108 0.99 14.14 -16.63
CA ASP A 108 2.09 15.03 -17.00
C ASP A 108 1.58 16.30 -17.69
N GLU A 109 0.56 16.17 -18.53
CA GLU A 109 -0.06 17.31 -19.18
C GLU A 109 -0.89 18.14 -18.19
N ALA A 110 -1.61 17.47 -17.27
CA ALA A 110 -2.33 18.12 -16.17
C ALA A 110 -1.40 19.00 -15.33
N ILE A 111 -0.29 18.43 -14.84
CA ILE A 111 0.74 19.15 -14.05
C ILE A 111 1.25 20.37 -14.82
N LYS A 112 1.52 20.23 -16.12
CA LYS A 112 1.99 21.33 -16.96
C LYS A 112 0.95 22.45 -17.05
N GLU A 113 -0.32 22.12 -17.29
CA GLU A 113 -1.38 23.13 -17.43
C GLU A 113 -1.69 23.80 -16.08
N ASP A 114 -1.75 23.05 -14.97
CA ASP A 114 -1.94 23.61 -13.63
C ASP A 114 -0.78 24.50 -13.20
N THR A 115 0.47 24.11 -13.51
CA THR A 115 1.67 24.94 -13.26
C THR A 115 1.59 26.27 -14.02
N ARG A 116 1.16 26.24 -15.26
CA ARG A 116 0.97 27.47 -16.07
C ARG A 116 -0.16 28.34 -15.50
N ALA A 117 -1.26 27.72 -15.08
CA ALA A 117 -2.36 28.46 -14.46
C ALA A 117 -1.90 29.15 -13.16
N LEU A 118 -1.11 28.46 -12.34
CA LEU A 118 -0.53 29.02 -11.11
C LEU A 118 0.47 30.15 -11.38
N ALA A 119 1.20 30.14 -12.49
CA ALA A 119 2.08 31.24 -12.85
C ALA A 119 1.32 32.55 -13.04
N SER A 120 0.09 32.49 -13.59
CA SER A 120 -0.80 33.64 -13.76
C SER A 120 -1.56 34.03 -12.48
N ALA A 121 -1.76 33.09 -11.55
CA ALA A 121 -2.52 33.29 -10.31
C ALA A 121 -1.85 32.53 -9.13
N PRO A 122 -0.67 32.95 -8.67
CA PRO A 122 0.14 32.19 -7.70
C PRO A 122 -0.51 32.04 -6.31
N GLY A 123 -1.43 32.91 -5.96
CA GLY A 123 -2.21 32.87 -4.71
C GLY A 123 -3.48 32.01 -4.78
N ASN A 124 -3.79 31.41 -5.94
CA ASN A 124 -5.01 30.62 -6.09
C ASN A 124 -4.84 29.21 -5.49
N SER A 125 -5.39 29.00 -4.30
CA SER A 125 -5.33 27.73 -3.58
C SER A 125 -6.08 26.58 -4.26
N GLY A 126 -7.11 26.90 -5.08
CA GLY A 126 -7.84 25.90 -5.89
C GLY A 126 -6.96 25.31 -7.00
N LEU A 127 -6.25 26.16 -7.76
CA LEU A 127 -5.26 25.72 -8.76
C LEU A 127 -4.15 24.89 -8.13
N ARG A 128 -3.71 25.31 -6.93
CA ARG A 128 -2.68 24.58 -6.18
C ARG A 128 -3.18 23.22 -5.74
N MET A 129 -4.45 23.13 -5.34
CA MET A 129 -5.09 21.85 -5.02
C MET A 129 -5.15 20.92 -6.24
N ASN A 130 -5.49 21.44 -7.42
CA ASN A 130 -5.48 20.64 -8.66
C ASN A 130 -4.08 20.09 -8.97
N LEU A 131 -3.06 20.94 -8.88
CA LEU A 131 -1.66 20.53 -9.07
C LEU A 131 -1.24 19.44 -8.06
N ALA A 132 -1.57 19.62 -6.78
CA ALA A 132 -1.30 18.63 -5.74
C ALA A 132 -1.98 17.29 -6.04
N LEU A 133 -3.24 17.33 -6.45
CA LEU A 133 -4.01 16.15 -6.86
C LEU A 133 -3.43 15.47 -8.10
N ALA A 134 -2.95 16.23 -9.09
CA ALA A 134 -2.31 15.68 -10.28
C ALA A 134 -1.01 14.94 -9.96
N TYR A 135 -0.16 15.51 -9.08
CA TYR A 135 1.02 14.82 -8.56
C TYR A 135 0.63 13.57 -7.75
N TYR A 136 -0.36 13.68 -6.86
CA TYR A 136 -0.84 12.57 -6.07
C TYR A 136 -1.35 11.40 -6.94
N LYS A 137 -2.23 11.68 -7.92
CA LYS A 137 -2.75 10.68 -8.86
C LYS A 137 -1.67 10.05 -9.73
N LYS A 138 -0.61 10.80 -10.05
CA LYS A 138 0.59 10.29 -10.73
C LYS A 138 1.40 9.34 -9.86
N GLY A 139 1.21 9.36 -8.53
CA GLY A 139 2.05 8.65 -7.55
C GLY A 139 3.32 9.43 -7.17
N ASP A 140 3.44 10.68 -7.59
CA ASP A 140 4.56 11.56 -7.23
C ASP A 140 4.29 12.24 -5.89
N LEU A 141 4.32 11.45 -4.83
CA LEU A 141 4.00 11.91 -3.47
C LEU A 141 5.00 12.96 -2.95
N ALA A 142 6.24 12.90 -3.42
CA ALA A 142 7.28 13.84 -3.04
C ALA A 142 6.97 15.28 -3.48
N HIS A 143 6.30 15.45 -4.62
CA HIS A 143 5.85 16.77 -5.08
C HIS A 143 4.42 17.09 -4.60
N ALA A 144 3.56 16.10 -4.39
CA ALA A 144 2.20 16.31 -3.90
C ALA A 144 2.16 16.93 -2.50
N GLY A 145 2.95 16.40 -1.55
CA GLY A 145 3.00 16.86 -0.16
C GLY A 145 3.23 18.37 -0.03
N PRO A 146 4.34 18.94 -0.57
CA PRO A 146 4.58 20.37 -0.53
C PRO A 146 3.48 21.24 -1.15
N GLU A 147 2.78 20.76 -2.16
CA GLU A 147 1.66 21.53 -2.74
C GLU A 147 0.43 21.51 -1.81
N PHE A 148 0.12 20.38 -1.15
CA PHE A 148 -0.92 20.33 -0.11
C PHE A 148 -0.57 21.21 1.08
N GLU A 149 0.68 21.24 1.55
CA GLU A 149 1.13 22.14 2.61
C GLU A 149 0.87 23.62 2.25
N ARG A 150 1.14 24.02 1.01
CA ARG A 150 0.87 25.37 0.53
C ARG A 150 -0.65 25.66 0.44
N VAL A 151 -1.48 24.66 0.13
CA VAL A 151 -2.95 24.79 0.21
C VAL A 151 -3.36 25.08 1.64
N LEU A 152 -2.85 24.32 2.61
CA LEU A 152 -3.15 24.49 4.03
C LEU A 152 -2.60 25.80 4.60
N ALA A 153 -1.45 26.29 4.13
CA ALA A 153 -0.94 27.59 4.51
C ALA A 153 -1.90 28.73 4.11
N ALA A 154 -2.58 28.60 2.98
CA ALA A 154 -3.59 29.56 2.54
C ALA A 154 -5.00 29.30 3.12
N ARG A 155 -5.33 28.04 3.40
CA ARG A 155 -6.63 27.58 3.92
C ARG A 155 -6.42 26.56 5.04
N PRO A 156 -6.10 26.99 6.28
CA PRO A 156 -5.71 26.10 7.38
C PRO A 156 -6.80 25.09 7.80
N MET A 157 -8.07 25.37 7.50
CA MET A 157 -9.22 24.53 7.82
C MET A 157 -9.73 23.71 6.62
N ASP A 158 -8.92 23.55 5.58
CA ASP A 158 -9.27 22.70 4.43
C ASP A 158 -9.06 21.22 4.78
N ILE A 159 -10.13 20.58 5.25
CA ILE A 159 -10.08 19.18 5.71
C ILE A 159 -9.67 18.24 4.59
N ALA A 160 -10.10 18.50 3.34
CA ALA A 160 -9.73 17.64 2.21
C ALA A 160 -8.22 17.69 1.95
N ALA A 161 -7.64 18.90 1.97
CA ALA A 161 -6.18 19.06 1.83
C ALA A 161 -5.42 18.42 3.01
N ALA A 162 -5.93 18.56 4.25
CA ALA A 162 -5.31 17.98 5.42
C ALA A 162 -5.32 16.45 5.39
N VAL A 163 -6.46 15.84 5.03
CA VAL A 163 -6.60 14.38 4.91
C VAL A 163 -5.67 13.82 3.84
N LEU A 164 -5.62 14.47 2.66
CA LEU A 164 -4.74 14.06 1.58
C LEU A 164 -3.26 14.21 1.94
N LEU A 165 -2.87 15.30 2.60
CA LEU A 165 -1.51 15.48 3.10
C LEU A 165 -1.17 14.41 4.15
N GLY A 166 -2.06 14.17 5.11
CA GLY A 166 -1.88 13.13 6.11
C GLY A 166 -1.66 11.75 5.48
N TYR A 167 -2.43 11.41 4.45
CA TYR A 167 -2.22 10.15 3.72
C TYR A 167 -0.89 10.12 2.97
N VAL A 168 -0.51 11.23 2.32
CA VAL A 168 0.80 11.36 1.66
C VAL A 168 1.92 11.18 2.67
N ASP A 169 1.82 11.79 3.86
CA ASP A 169 2.81 11.65 4.92
C ASP A 169 2.96 10.20 5.39
N VAL A 170 1.84 9.49 5.60
CA VAL A 170 1.91 8.05 5.95
C VAL A 170 2.61 7.25 4.86
N LYS A 171 2.28 7.50 3.58
CA LYS A 171 2.92 6.81 2.44
C LYS A 171 4.41 7.15 2.27
N LEU A 172 4.83 8.31 2.73
CA LEU A 172 6.24 8.74 2.78
C LEU A 172 6.94 8.31 4.09
N GLU A 173 6.35 7.37 4.84
CA GLU A 173 6.90 6.84 6.11
C GLU A 173 7.07 7.94 7.19
N LYS A 174 6.12 8.90 7.23
CA LYS A 174 6.04 9.99 8.21
C LYS A 174 4.73 9.98 9.00
N PRO A 175 4.31 8.85 9.58
CA PRO A 175 2.99 8.74 10.20
C PRO A 175 2.78 9.70 11.38
N GLU A 176 3.84 10.05 12.13
CA GLU A 176 3.74 11.01 13.22
C GLU A 176 3.42 12.43 12.73
N ALA A 177 3.84 12.79 11.52
CA ALA A 177 3.48 14.08 10.91
C ALA A 177 1.98 14.08 10.57
N ALA A 178 1.47 12.99 10.01
CA ALA A 178 0.05 12.84 9.75
C ALA A 178 -0.79 12.92 11.03
N VAL A 179 -0.38 12.24 12.11
CA VAL A 179 -1.08 12.31 13.41
C VAL A 179 -1.08 13.75 13.94
N ARG A 180 0.05 14.44 13.95
CA ARG A 180 0.14 15.85 14.40
C ARG A 180 -0.76 16.78 13.58
N LEU A 181 -0.90 16.54 12.29
CA LEU A 181 -1.74 17.34 11.41
C LEU A 181 -3.23 17.07 11.65
N LEU A 182 -3.62 15.81 11.75
CA LEU A 182 -5.02 15.38 11.69
C LEU A 182 -5.71 15.34 13.05
N ALA A 183 -5.02 14.95 14.13
CA ALA A 183 -5.64 14.81 15.45
C ALA A 183 -6.33 16.08 15.96
N PRO A 184 -5.76 17.31 15.78
CA PRO A 184 -6.45 18.54 16.19
C PRO A 184 -7.74 18.82 15.41
N LEU A 185 -7.88 18.26 14.20
CA LEU A 185 -9.04 18.48 13.32
C LEU A 185 -10.21 17.57 13.63
N GLU A 186 -10.03 16.56 14.49
CA GLU A 186 -11.08 15.63 14.88
C GLU A 186 -12.25 16.35 15.54
N THR A 187 -11.94 17.30 16.45
CA THR A 187 -12.97 18.10 17.11
C THR A 187 -13.73 18.96 16.10
N GLY A 188 -15.02 18.73 15.97
CA GLY A 188 -15.88 19.40 14.98
C GLY A 188 -16.00 18.68 13.66
N HIS A 189 -15.28 17.55 13.45
CA HIS A 189 -15.34 16.74 12.25
C HIS A 189 -15.51 15.24 12.57
N GLU A 190 -16.17 14.92 13.67
CA GLU A 190 -16.32 13.57 14.24
C GLU A 190 -17.01 12.57 13.30
N ASN A 191 -17.73 13.09 12.28
CA ASN A 191 -18.40 12.27 11.26
C ASN A 191 -17.64 12.24 9.92
N ASN A 192 -16.44 12.81 9.85
CA ASN A 192 -15.65 12.77 8.64
C ASN A 192 -14.89 11.43 8.55
N MET A 193 -15.43 10.52 7.74
CA MET A 193 -14.92 9.16 7.60
C MET A 193 -13.51 9.11 7.01
N ASP A 194 -13.16 10.07 6.14
CA ASP A 194 -11.84 10.13 5.51
C ASP A 194 -10.78 10.56 6.53
N LEU A 195 -11.12 11.54 7.38
CA LEU A 195 -10.28 11.97 8.50
C LEU A 195 -10.07 10.82 9.49
N GLU A 196 -11.15 10.16 9.90
CA GLU A 196 -11.12 9.03 10.83
C GLU A 196 -10.25 7.89 10.30
N TYR A 197 -10.39 7.57 9.00
CA TYR A 197 -9.60 6.53 8.35
C TYR A 197 -8.10 6.87 8.33
N VAL A 198 -7.74 8.06 7.82
CA VAL A 198 -6.33 8.42 7.67
C VAL A 198 -5.67 8.62 9.03
N LEU A 199 -6.37 9.21 10.00
CA LEU A 199 -5.84 9.38 11.36
C LEU A 199 -5.63 8.03 12.04
N GLY A 200 -6.60 7.11 11.98
CA GLY A 200 -6.46 5.78 12.56
C GLY A 200 -5.34 4.97 11.90
N TYR A 201 -5.22 5.04 10.58
CA TYR A 201 -4.12 4.41 9.85
C TYR A 201 -2.77 5.01 10.24
N ALA A 202 -2.66 6.33 10.34
CA ALA A 202 -1.44 7.01 10.77
C ALA A 202 -1.05 6.64 12.22
N GLN A 203 -2.02 6.54 13.12
CA GLN A 203 -1.80 6.12 14.51
C GLN A 203 -1.25 4.68 14.58
N ILE A 204 -1.82 3.73 13.85
CA ILE A 204 -1.29 2.36 13.78
C ILE A 204 0.15 2.37 13.25
N GLN A 205 0.41 3.11 12.17
CA GLN A 205 1.74 3.16 11.57
C GLN A 205 2.80 3.87 12.46
N SER A 206 2.38 4.78 13.34
CA SER A 206 3.24 5.43 14.33
C SER A 206 3.42 4.62 15.61
N GLY A 207 2.76 3.45 15.74
CA GLY A 207 2.79 2.61 16.93
C GLY A 207 1.76 3.00 18.01
N ASP A 208 0.91 3.99 17.76
CA ASP A 208 -0.21 4.34 18.64
C ASP A 208 -1.47 3.51 18.30
N GLU A 209 -1.34 2.20 18.53
CA GLU A 209 -2.43 1.27 18.21
C GLU A 209 -3.60 1.35 19.21
N LYS A 210 -3.33 1.84 20.41
CA LYS A 210 -4.37 2.02 21.42
C LYS A 210 -5.50 2.90 20.91
N ASP A 211 -5.16 3.94 20.16
CA ASP A 211 -6.14 4.87 19.59
C ASP A 211 -6.49 4.50 18.14
N GLY A 212 -5.52 3.98 17.37
CA GLY A 212 -5.70 3.66 15.97
C GLY A 212 -6.59 2.45 15.70
N LEU A 213 -6.39 1.33 16.41
CA LEU A 213 -7.17 0.10 16.21
C LEU A 213 -8.69 0.29 16.42
N PRO A 214 -9.17 0.90 17.53
CA PRO A 214 -10.61 1.14 17.71
C PRO A 214 -11.23 2.00 16.61
N ARG A 215 -10.45 2.92 16.01
CA ARG A 215 -10.89 3.73 14.86
C ARG A 215 -11.10 2.85 13.62
N MET A 216 -10.09 2.03 13.28
CA MET A 216 -10.21 1.12 12.14
C MET A 216 -11.36 0.13 12.30
N GLU A 217 -11.56 -0.44 13.49
CA GLU A 217 -12.67 -1.34 13.78
C GLU A 217 -14.03 -0.66 13.63
N ARG A 218 -14.18 0.55 14.17
CA ARG A 218 -15.40 1.35 14.03
C ARG A 218 -15.69 1.63 12.57
N MET A 219 -14.67 2.08 11.82
CA MET A 219 -14.74 2.33 10.40
C MET A 219 -15.13 1.06 9.63
N ALA A 220 -14.45 -0.05 9.86
CA ALA A 220 -14.71 -1.32 9.20
C ALA A 220 -16.17 -1.78 9.39
N ARG A 221 -16.71 -1.66 10.61
CA ARG A 221 -18.09 -2.08 10.93
C ARG A 221 -19.14 -1.13 10.38
N THR A 222 -18.89 0.18 10.34
CA THR A 222 -19.89 1.16 9.91
C THR A 222 -19.98 1.31 8.40
N THR A 223 -18.85 1.14 7.69
CA THR A 223 -18.77 1.38 6.25
C THR A 223 -18.57 0.09 5.43
N ASN A 224 -18.38 -1.07 6.07
CA ASN A 224 -17.91 -2.30 5.45
C ASN A 224 -16.62 -2.10 4.62
N ALA A 225 -15.73 -1.24 5.11
CA ALA A 225 -14.45 -0.95 4.47
C ALA A 225 -13.51 -2.16 4.60
N VAL A 226 -13.26 -2.86 3.51
CA VAL A 226 -12.40 -4.06 3.47
C VAL A 226 -10.99 -3.74 3.93
N ASP A 227 -10.44 -2.63 3.48
CA ASP A 227 -9.11 -2.16 3.82
C ASP A 227 -8.96 -1.81 5.31
N ALA A 228 -9.99 -1.26 5.96
CA ALA A 228 -9.96 -1.02 7.39
C ALA A 228 -9.86 -2.33 8.20
N TYR A 229 -10.59 -3.39 7.79
CA TYR A 229 -10.43 -4.72 8.37
C TYR A 229 -9.03 -5.30 8.12
N VAL A 230 -8.48 -5.11 6.92
CA VAL A 230 -7.12 -5.60 6.59
C VAL A 230 -6.05 -4.87 7.40
N ILE A 231 -6.18 -3.55 7.58
CA ILE A 231 -5.26 -2.76 8.42
C ILE A 231 -5.31 -3.26 9.88
N ALA A 232 -6.51 -3.37 10.46
CA ALA A 232 -6.67 -3.85 11.84
C ALA A 232 -6.11 -5.27 12.00
N GLY A 233 -6.48 -6.18 11.10
CA GLY A 233 -6.01 -7.56 11.14
C GLY A 233 -4.49 -7.70 10.97
N THR A 234 -3.88 -6.86 10.12
CA THR A 234 -2.41 -6.84 9.92
C THR A 234 -1.69 -6.33 11.17
N ALA A 235 -2.18 -5.25 11.79
CA ALA A 235 -1.61 -4.73 13.04
C ALA A 235 -1.67 -5.80 14.13
N ARG A 236 -2.81 -6.46 14.27
CA ARG A 236 -2.97 -7.55 15.23
C ARG A 236 -2.07 -8.77 14.99
N LEU A 237 -1.80 -9.10 13.71
CA LEU A 237 -0.81 -10.13 13.37
C LEU A 237 0.58 -9.77 13.92
N HIS A 238 1.00 -8.51 13.77
CA HIS A 238 2.28 -8.03 14.28
C HIS A 238 2.35 -8.10 15.81
N HIS A 239 1.24 -7.84 16.51
CA HIS A 239 1.15 -7.94 17.98
C HIS A 239 0.87 -9.36 18.49
N ARG A 240 0.80 -10.34 17.58
CA ARG A 240 0.52 -11.74 17.90
C ARG A 240 -0.87 -11.96 18.52
N GLU A 241 -1.80 -11.07 18.25
CA GLU A 241 -3.23 -11.17 18.57
C GLU A 241 -3.94 -11.98 17.48
N PHE A 242 -3.54 -13.25 17.33
CA PHE A 242 -3.87 -14.06 16.17
C PHE A 242 -5.36 -14.40 16.04
N HIS A 243 -6.11 -14.51 17.15
CA HIS A 243 -7.55 -14.77 17.13
C HIS A 243 -8.33 -13.58 16.58
N GLU A 244 -7.99 -12.39 17.05
CA GLU A 244 -8.59 -11.12 16.63
C GLU A 244 -8.20 -10.81 15.18
N ALA A 245 -6.93 -11.01 14.84
CA ALA A 245 -6.43 -10.86 13.47
C ALA A 245 -7.22 -11.75 12.48
N ARG A 246 -7.39 -13.03 12.82
CA ARG A 246 -8.20 -13.96 12.01
C ARG A 246 -9.64 -13.44 11.85
N THR A 247 -10.25 -12.96 12.93
CA THR A 247 -11.64 -12.47 12.89
C THR A 247 -11.81 -11.31 11.92
N ASP A 248 -10.91 -10.32 11.95
CA ASP A 248 -10.96 -9.17 11.06
C ASP A 248 -10.67 -9.57 9.61
N LEU A 249 -9.63 -10.38 9.38
CA LEU A 249 -9.25 -10.80 8.04
C LEU A 249 -10.32 -11.69 7.39
N GLU A 250 -10.98 -12.56 8.14
CA GLU A 250 -12.11 -13.35 7.64
C GLU A 250 -13.35 -12.48 7.36
N ALA A 251 -13.56 -11.39 8.11
CA ALA A 251 -14.59 -10.42 7.77
C ALA A 251 -14.25 -9.71 6.44
N ALA A 252 -13.00 -9.32 6.24
CA ALA A 252 -12.53 -8.76 4.97
C ALA A 252 -12.74 -9.74 3.79
N VAL A 253 -12.45 -11.04 3.98
CA VAL A 253 -12.68 -12.08 2.94
C VAL A 253 -14.15 -12.18 2.54
N LYS A 254 -15.06 -12.09 3.51
CA LYS A 254 -16.52 -12.13 3.22
C LYS A 254 -16.97 -10.96 2.35
N LEU A 255 -16.34 -9.80 2.53
CA LEU A 255 -16.65 -8.59 1.77
C LEU A 255 -16.00 -8.57 0.39
N ASN A 256 -14.73 -8.95 0.32
CA ASN A 256 -13.98 -9.01 -0.94
C ASN A 256 -12.92 -10.12 -0.90
N PRO A 257 -13.24 -11.34 -1.30
CA PRO A 257 -12.29 -12.46 -1.29
C PRO A 257 -11.10 -12.28 -2.25
N ALA A 258 -11.24 -11.38 -3.22
CA ALA A 258 -10.20 -11.08 -4.21
C ALA A 258 -9.34 -9.86 -3.83
N PHE A 259 -9.46 -9.35 -2.60
CA PHE A 259 -8.64 -8.23 -2.14
C PHE A 259 -7.15 -8.64 -2.16
N PRO A 260 -6.25 -7.84 -2.76
CA PRO A 260 -4.84 -8.21 -2.93
C PRO A 260 -4.14 -8.49 -1.58
N GLY A 261 -3.43 -9.62 -1.50
CA GLY A 261 -2.68 -10.01 -0.30
C GLY A 261 -3.51 -10.54 0.87
N LEU A 262 -4.84 -10.44 0.81
CA LEU A 262 -5.71 -10.82 1.94
C LEU A 262 -5.61 -12.31 2.28
N GLN A 263 -5.56 -13.17 1.27
CA GLN A 263 -5.47 -14.62 1.49
C GLN A 263 -4.16 -15.03 2.16
N THR A 264 -3.07 -14.31 1.87
CA THR A 264 -1.78 -14.49 2.54
C THR A 264 -1.88 -14.17 4.03
N LEU A 265 -2.50 -13.03 4.38
CA LEU A 265 -2.70 -12.62 5.77
C LEU A 265 -3.60 -13.60 6.53
N VAL A 266 -4.68 -14.09 5.90
CA VAL A 266 -5.54 -15.13 6.49
C VAL A 266 -4.76 -16.41 6.74
N GLY A 267 -3.94 -16.84 5.78
CA GLY A 267 -3.06 -17.99 5.93
C GLY A 267 -2.11 -17.83 7.11
N GLN A 268 -1.46 -16.67 7.24
CA GLN A 268 -0.56 -16.36 8.37
C GLN A 268 -1.28 -16.40 9.72
N ALA A 269 -2.49 -15.80 9.82
CA ALA A 269 -3.27 -15.82 11.06
C ALA A 269 -3.64 -17.24 11.49
N ARG A 270 -4.05 -18.08 10.55
CA ARG A 270 -4.42 -19.49 10.80
C ARG A 270 -3.21 -20.35 11.15
N ASP A 271 -2.11 -20.20 10.42
CA ASP A 271 -0.85 -20.93 10.70
C ASP A 271 -0.32 -20.59 12.09
N ALA A 272 -0.34 -19.31 12.47
CA ALA A 272 0.06 -18.85 13.80
C ALA A 272 -0.81 -19.40 14.94
N LEU A 273 -2.07 -19.74 14.66
CA LEU A 273 -2.98 -20.43 15.58
C LEU A 273 -2.81 -21.97 15.58
N GLY A 274 -1.91 -22.49 14.74
CA GLY A 274 -1.71 -23.92 14.57
C GLY A 274 -2.78 -24.62 13.72
N ASP A 275 -3.68 -23.85 13.08
CA ASP A 275 -4.72 -24.38 12.20
C ASP A 275 -4.16 -24.54 10.76
N THR A 276 -3.23 -25.49 10.64
CA THR A 276 -2.52 -25.77 9.37
C THR A 276 -3.48 -26.21 8.26
N ASP A 277 -4.51 -26.98 8.60
CA ASP A 277 -5.48 -27.50 7.62
C ASP A 277 -6.31 -26.36 6.99
N ALA A 278 -6.61 -25.32 7.75
CA ALA A 278 -7.30 -24.14 7.23
C ALA A 278 -6.33 -23.10 6.63
N ALA A 279 -5.07 -23.06 7.03
CA ALA A 279 -4.07 -22.16 6.47
C ALA A 279 -3.68 -22.55 5.04
N LEU A 280 -3.55 -23.86 4.76
CA LEU A 280 -3.13 -24.37 3.46
C LEU A 280 -3.99 -23.87 2.29
N PRO A 281 -5.34 -24.00 2.28
CA PRO A 281 -6.16 -23.49 1.20
C PRO A 281 -6.12 -21.96 1.04
N ALA A 282 -5.83 -21.20 2.13
CA ALA A 282 -5.67 -19.76 2.05
C ALA A 282 -4.38 -19.39 1.29
N PHE A 283 -3.25 -20.03 1.61
CA PHE A 283 -2.00 -19.81 0.88
C PHE A 283 -2.08 -20.30 -0.57
N GLU A 284 -2.79 -21.42 -0.86
CA GLU A 284 -3.06 -21.83 -2.24
C GLU A 284 -3.86 -20.77 -3.01
N ALA A 285 -4.89 -20.19 -2.39
CA ALA A 285 -5.65 -19.10 -2.99
C ALA A 285 -4.79 -17.86 -3.23
N ALA A 286 -3.89 -17.53 -2.31
CA ALA A 286 -2.95 -16.44 -2.45
C ALA A 286 -2.02 -16.64 -3.66
N VAL A 287 -1.38 -17.81 -3.78
CA VAL A 287 -0.49 -18.14 -4.93
C VAL A 287 -1.26 -18.17 -6.26
N ARG A 288 -2.52 -18.66 -6.28
CA ARG A 288 -3.36 -18.59 -7.48
C ARG A 288 -3.68 -17.14 -7.88
N GLN A 289 -3.89 -16.25 -6.91
CA GLN A 289 -4.20 -14.85 -7.15
C GLN A 289 -2.97 -14.06 -7.58
N ASP A 290 -1.85 -14.25 -6.89
CA ASP A 290 -0.54 -13.66 -7.19
C ASP A 290 0.56 -14.73 -7.09
N PRO A 291 0.96 -15.35 -8.22
CA PRO A 291 2.04 -16.35 -8.24
C PRO A 291 3.40 -15.78 -7.78
N ARG A 292 3.53 -14.47 -7.64
CA ARG A 292 4.75 -13.80 -7.19
C ARG A 292 4.63 -13.27 -5.76
N ASP A 293 3.64 -13.69 -4.99
CA ASP A 293 3.59 -13.40 -3.56
C ASP A 293 4.68 -14.21 -2.84
N PHE A 294 5.73 -13.53 -2.39
CA PHE A 294 6.86 -14.14 -1.69
C PHE A 294 6.40 -14.93 -0.46
N THR A 295 5.57 -14.31 0.36
CA THR A 295 5.13 -14.88 1.64
C THR A 295 4.28 -16.11 1.41
N ALA A 296 3.31 -16.04 0.51
CA ALA A 296 2.46 -17.18 0.17
C ALA A 296 3.28 -18.37 -0.38
N ASN A 297 4.22 -18.10 -1.31
CA ASN A 297 5.10 -19.14 -1.85
C ASN A 297 5.98 -19.78 -0.76
N LEU A 298 6.55 -18.97 0.14
CA LEU A 298 7.38 -19.47 1.23
C LEU A 298 6.60 -20.36 2.21
N TYR A 299 5.46 -19.86 2.70
CA TYR A 299 4.63 -20.60 3.66
C TYR A 299 4.06 -21.88 3.03
N LEU A 300 3.44 -21.79 1.85
CA LEU A 300 2.88 -22.96 1.16
C LEU A 300 3.95 -23.99 0.83
N GLY A 301 5.11 -23.55 0.33
CA GLY A 301 6.24 -24.43 0.06
C GLY A 301 6.77 -25.12 1.31
N THR A 302 6.85 -24.41 2.43
CA THR A 302 7.25 -24.97 3.74
C THR A 302 6.20 -25.98 4.26
N MET A 303 4.90 -25.73 4.05
CA MET A 303 3.84 -26.66 4.43
C MET A 303 3.92 -27.97 3.64
N TRP A 304 4.08 -27.90 2.31
CA TRP A 304 4.29 -29.08 1.48
C TRP A 304 5.59 -29.81 1.83
N LEU A 305 6.66 -29.09 2.15
CA LEU A 305 7.93 -29.68 2.61
C LEU A 305 7.74 -30.50 3.90
N LYS A 306 7.00 -29.96 4.88
CA LYS A 306 6.66 -30.67 6.14
C LYS A 306 5.84 -31.95 5.87
N GLN A 307 4.94 -31.92 4.90
CA GLN A 307 4.15 -33.08 4.47
C GLN A 307 4.94 -34.07 3.59
N ARG A 308 6.22 -33.76 3.29
CA ARG A 308 7.10 -34.50 2.39
C ARG A 308 6.60 -34.59 0.95
N ASP A 309 5.76 -33.69 0.53
CA ASP A 309 5.36 -33.48 -0.86
C ASP A 309 6.37 -32.57 -1.56
N PHE A 310 7.49 -33.16 -1.98
CA PHE A 310 8.60 -32.40 -2.55
C PHE A 310 8.30 -31.87 -3.95
N ASP A 311 7.38 -32.49 -4.67
CA ASP A 311 6.98 -32.07 -6.02
C ASP A 311 6.20 -30.77 -5.98
N HIS A 312 5.29 -30.59 -5.00
CA HIS A 312 4.61 -29.33 -4.77
C HIS A 312 5.47 -28.29 -4.04
N ALA A 313 6.33 -28.71 -3.10
CA ALA A 313 7.18 -27.81 -2.35
C ALA A 313 8.23 -27.10 -3.22
N ARG A 314 8.86 -27.84 -4.16
CA ARG A 314 10.02 -27.34 -4.93
C ARG A 314 9.72 -26.06 -5.71
N PRO A 315 8.73 -26.01 -6.61
CA PRO A 315 8.48 -24.81 -7.43
C PRO A 315 8.17 -23.57 -6.56
N LEU A 316 7.49 -23.77 -5.43
CA LEU A 316 7.12 -22.68 -4.52
C LEU A 316 8.35 -22.12 -3.78
N LEU A 317 9.21 -22.99 -3.21
CA LEU A 317 10.41 -22.56 -2.52
C LEU A 317 11.46 -21.95 -3.47
N GLU A 318 11.56 -22.47 -4.70
CA GLU A 318 12.41 -21.88 -5.73
C GLU A 318 11.88 -20.49 -6.15
N MET A 319 10.56 -20.33 -6.28
CA MET A 319 9.94 -19.02 -6.54
C MET A 319 10.21 -18.05 -5.39
N ALA A 320 10.01 -18.45 -4.14
CA ALA A 320 10.32 -17.61 -2.98
C ALA A 320 11.80 -17.18 -2.96
N ALA A 321 12.73 -18.10 -3.19
CA ALA A 321 14.15 -17.79 -3.26
C ALA A 321 14.52 -16.87 -4.44
N ALA A 322 13.83 -17.00 -5.59
CA ALA A 322 14.02 -16.12 -6.74
C ALA A 322 13.48 -14.71 -6.51
N LEU A 323 12.34 -14.59 -5.81
CA LEU A 323 11.74 -13.30 -5.48
C LEU A 323 12.57 -12.52 -4.46
N GLN A 324 13.09 -13.22 -3.43
CA GLN A 324 13.96 -12.62 -2.40
C GLN A 324 15.22 -13.46 -2.18
N PRO A 325 16.25 -13.32 -3.05
CA PRO A 325 17.47 -14.14 -2.98
C PRO A 325 18.28 -13.99 -1.69
N LYS A 326 18.08 -12.88 -0.98
CA LYS A 326 18.76 -12.60 0.30
C LYS A 326 17.94 -13.06 1.52
N SER A 327 16.72 -13.56 1.35
CA SER A 327 15.89 -14.03 2.45
C SER A 327 16.53 -15.25 3.13
N PRO A 328 16.91 -15.17 4.41
CA PRO A 328 17.49 -16.31 5.12
C PRO A 328 16.51 -17.49 5.22
N MET A 329 15.21 -17.19 5.43
CA MET A 329 14.17 -18.23 5.53
C MET A 329 13.96 -18.97 4.22
N ALA A 330 13.86 -18.27 3.09
CA ALA A 330 13.69 -18.91 1.79
C ALA A 330 14.90 -19.80 1.44
N ARG A 331 16.12 -19.33 1.75
CA ARG A 331 17.35 -20.10 1.56
C ARG A 331 17.40 -21.33 2.46
N LEU A 332 16.99 -21.20 3.73
CA LEU A 332 16.92 -22.30 4.68
C LEU A 332 15.97 -23.39 4.20
N GLU A 333 14.72 -23.02 3.86
CA GLU A 333 13.70 -24.00 3.45
C GLU A 333 14.08 -24.71 2.13
N LEU A 334 14.66 -23.96 1.18
CA LEU A 334 15.19 -24.56 -0.06
C LEU A 334 16.37 -25.50 0.20
N ALA A 335 17.25 -25.16 1.13
CA ALA A 335 18.36 -26.03 1.55
C ALA A 335 17.85 -27.30 2.24
N LYS A 336 16.83 -27.21 3.11
CA LYS A 336 16.16 -28.36 3.71
C LYS A 336 15.58 -29.30 2.63
N LEU A 337 14.85 -28.72 1.65
CA LEU A 337 14.32 -29.48 0.52
C LEU A 337 15.44 -30.20 -0.25
N ASN A 338 16.54 -29.53 -0.56
CA ASN A 338 17.68 -30.11 -1.25
C ASN A 338 18.31 -31.23 -0.44
N GLY A 339 18.47 -31.06 0.87
CA GLY A 339 18.94 -32.11 1.77
C GLY A 339 18.01 -33.31 1.81
N LEU A 340 16.70 -33.14 1.84
CA LEU A 340 15.73 -34.23 1.86
C LEU A 340 15.62 -34.95 0.50
N THR A 341 15.98 -34.30 -0.59
CA THR A 341 15.94 -34.87 -1.95
C THR A 341 17.31 -35.34 -2.46
N GLY A 342 18.32 -35.47 -1.56
CA GLY A 342 19.61 -36.07 -1.88
C GLY A 342 20.67 -35.10 -2.43
N LYS A 343 20.39 -33.83 -2.59
CA LYS A 343 21.33 -32.79 -3.02
C LYS A 343 22.16 -32.27 -1.83
N TYR A 344 22.84 -33.20 -1.12
CA TYR A 344 23.49 -32.93 0.17
C TYR A 344 24.57 -31.87 0.11
N ALA A 345 25.38 -31.83 -0.96
CA ALA A 345 26.48 -30.88 -1.10
C ALA A 345 25.95 -29.45 -1.34
N GLU A 346 24.93 -29.30 -2.18
CA GLU A 346 24.29 -28.01 -2.44
C GLU A 346 23.60 -27.47 -1.17
N ALA A 347 22.89 -28.34 -0.45
CA ALA A 347 22.25 -28.01 0.82
C ALA A 347 23.26 -27.54 1.87
N ALA A 348 24.36 -28.31 2.05
CA ALA A 348 25.39 -27.95 3.00
C ALA A 348 26.05 -26.61 2.68
N ALA A 349 26.41 -26.34 1.43
CA ALA A 349 27.00 -25.06 1.01
C ALA A 349 26.06 -23.86 1.30
N ALA A 350 24.74 -24.00 1.04
CA ALA A 350 23.78 -22.94 1.32
C ALA A 350 23.64 -22.69 2.84
N LEU A 351 23.65 -23.74 3.66
CA LEU A 351 23.54 -23.64 5.12
C LEU A 351 24.82 -23.10 5.76
N GLU A 352 26.00 -23.46 5.25
CA GLU A 352 27.29 -22.90 5.68
C GLU A 352 27.35 -21.38 5.47
N GLU A 353 26.72 -20.87 4.40
CA GLU A 353 26.60 -19.41 4.20
C GLU A 353 25.65 -18.75 5.20
N LEU A 354 24.54 -19.42 5.56
CA LEU A 354 23.61 -18.92 6.58
C LEU A 354 24.27 -18.91 7.96
N GLU A 355 25.01 -19.97 8.31
CA GLU A 355 25.78 -20.06 9.53
C GLU A 355 26.82 -18.92 9.64
N LYS A 356 27.57 -18.65 8.56
CA LYS A 356 28.52 -17.52 8.52
C LYS A 356 27.86 -16.17 8.72
N ALA A 357 26.64 -15.98 8.19
CA ALA A 357 25.91 -14.74 8.32
C ALA A 357 25.35 -14.54 9.73
N ASP A 358 24.87 -15.61 10.36
CA ASP A 358 24.37 -15.61 11.73
C ASP A 358 24.79 -16.91 12.46
N PRO A 359 25.94 -16.91 13.13
CA PRO A 359 26.43 -18.07 13.87
C PRO A 359 25.59 -18.45 15.09
N GLY A 360 24.66 -17.60 15.50
CA GLY A 360 23.73 -17.88 16.60
C GLY A 360 22.40 -18.49 16.16
N TRP A 361 22.16 -18.59 14.87
CA TRP A 361 20.93 -19.16 14.33
C TRP A 361 20.95 -20.69 14.37
N LEU A 362 20.06 -21.25 15.18
CA LEU A 362 20.08 -22.69 15.51
C LEU A 362 19.84 -23.60 14.30
N ASP A 363 18.86 -23.23 13.44
CA ASP A 363 18.36 -24.13 12.40
C ASP A 363 19.42 -24.56 11.36
N PRO A 364 20.30 -23.69 10.84
CA PRO A 364 21.37 -24.11 9.94
C PRO A 364 22.31 -25.17 10.55
N HIS A 365 22.67 -25.01 11.83
CA HIS A 365 23.53 -25.95 12.53
C HIS A 365 22.88 -27.32 12.69
N VAL A 366 21.58 -27.37 13.02
CA VAL A 366 20.80 -28.61 13.14
C VAL A 366 20.79 -29.39 11.82
N GLU A 367 20.53 -28.68 10.72
CA GLU A 367 20.50 -29.28 9.39
C GLU A 367 21.91 -29.72 8.94
N LEU A 368 22.91 -28.86 9.12
CA LEU A 368 24.33 -29.19 8.80
C LEU A 368 24.81 -30.40 9.57
N ALA A 369 24.47 -30.53 10.84
CA ALA A 369 24.85 -31.70 11.65
C ALA A 369 24.37 -33.00 10.99
N THR A 370 23.17 -33.02 10.40
CA THR A 370 22.64 -34.20 9.71
C THR A 370 23.29 -34.41 8.34
N LEU A 371 23.45 -33.33 7.56
CA LEU A 371 23.97 -33.38 6.19
C LEU A 371 25.44 -33.84 6.15
N TYR A 372 26.28 -33.41 7.09
CA TYR A 372 27.69 -33.84 7.15
C TYR A 372 27.83 -35.33 7.37
N TYR A 373 26.93 -35.98 8.12
CA TYR A 373 26.93 -37.45 8.20
C TYR A 373 26.58 -38.10 6.86
N LYS A 374 25.65 -37.53 6.11
CA LYS A 374 25.29 -37.98 4.75
C LYS A 374 26.44 -37.79 3.76
N LEU A 375 27.26 -36.78 3.98
CA LEU A 375 28.43 -36.43 3.17
C LEU A 375 29.73 -37.19 3.62
N HIS A 376 29.61 -38.15 4.53
CA HIS A 376 30.75 -38.86 5.10
C HIS A 376 31.79 -37.96 5.81
N ARG A 377 31.32 -36.86 6.41
CA ARG A 377 32.09 -35.87 7.18
C ARG A 377 31.69 -35.91 8.68
N PRO A 378 31.85 -37.03 9.40
CA PRO A 378 31.30 -37.18 10.75
C PRO A 378 31.91 -36.23 11.77
N ALA A 379 33.19 -35.83 11.60
CA ALA A 379 33.85 -34.87 12.49
C ALA A 379 33.20 -33.47 12.38
N ASP A 380 32.79 -33.06 11.18
CA ASP A 380 32.12 -31.81 10.96
C ASP A 380 30.69 -31.89 11.56
N GLY A 381 29.98 -32.98 11.32
CA GLY A 381 28.66 -33.21 11.92
C GLY A 381 28.66 -33.20 13.45
N GLN A 382 29.75 -33.72 14.08
CA GLN A 382 29.87 -33.65 15.53
C GLN A 382 30.13 -32.22 16.03
N ARG A 383 30.95 -31.43 15.32
CA ARG A 383 31.14 -30.00 15.64
C ARG A 383 29.83 -29.22 15.64
N GLU A 384 28.99 -29.43 14.62
CA GLU A 384 27.68 -28.78 14.56
C GLU A 384 26.77 -29.16 15.74
N ARG A 385 26.76 -30.44 16.14
CA ARG A 385 26.03 -30.90 17.34
C ARG A 385 26.49 -30.19 18.60
N ASP A 386 27.83 -30.03 18.75
CA ASP A 386 28.39 -29.34 19.91
C ASP A 386 28.02 -27.85 19.92
N ILE A 387 27.91 -27.19 18.74
CA ILE A 387 27.45 -25.84 18.62
C ILE A 387 25.95 -25.75 18.98
N VAL A 388 25.13 -26.65 18.44
CA VAL A 388 23.68 -26.73 18.79
C VAL A 388 23.51 -26.84 20.30
N ALA A 389 24.24 -27.73 20.97
CA ALA A 389 24.17 -27.88 22.42
C ALA A 389 24.56 -26.60 23.17
N LYS A 390 25.57 -25.87 22.69
CA LYS A 390 25.98 -24.58 23.30
C LYS A 390 24.90 -23.50 23.12
N ILE A 391 24.35 -23.35 21.92
CA ILE A 391 23.30 -22.38 21.66
C ILE A 391 22.07 -22.67 22.54
N GLN A 392 21.63 -23.92 22.60
CA GLN A 392 20.49 -24.33 23.44
C GLN A 392 20.77 -24.08 24.93
N ALA A 393 21.96 -24.37 25.43
CA ALA A 393 22.34 -24.10 26.81
C ALA A 393 22.36 -22.58 27.14
N GLN A 394 22.76 -21.75 26.17
CA GLN A 394 22.71 -20.29 26.32
C GLN A 394 21.28 -19.77 26.35
N GLN A 395 20.39 -20.26 25.47
CA GLN A 395 18.97 -19.89 25.44
C GLN A 395 18.24 -20.29 26.74
N GLN A 396 18.57 -21.48 27.30
CA GLN A 396 18.00 -21.90 28.57
C GLN A 396 18.47 -21.02 29.75
N LYS A 397 19.72 -20.56 29.75
CA LYS A 397 20.25 -19.64 30.79
C LYS A 397 19.69 -18.23 30.69
N ALA A 398 19.36 -17.79 29.48
CA ALA A 398 18.76 -16.47 29.27
C ALA A 398 17.31 -16.35 29.83
N GLY A 399 16.67 -17.47 30.14
CA GLY A 399 15.26 -17.52 30.59
C GLY A 399 14.30 -17.17 29.48
N PRO A 400 12.98 -17.32 29.69
CA PRO A 400 12.00 -16.79 28.76
C PRO A 400 12.18 -15.28 28.74
N GLN A 401 12.54 -14.71 27.58
CA GLN A 401 12.44 -13.27 27.38
C GLN A 401 10.94 -12.94 27.46
N ASN A 402 10.51 -12.53 28.67
CA ASN A 402 9.19 -11.95 28.86
C ASN A 402 9.11 -10.74 27.95
N GLY A 403 8.40 -10.88 26.83
CA GLY A 403 8.05 -9.76 25.99
C GLY A 403 7.35 -8.71 26.84
N LYS A 404 8.05 -7.60 27.04
CA LYS A 404 7.42 -6.36 27.50
C LYS A 404 6.90 -5.64 26.29
#